data_b2191fb5686dff512029fb26c3c40704
#
_entry.id   b2191fb5686dff512029fb26c3c40704
#
_cell.length_a   1.000
_cell.length_b   1.000
_cell.length_c   1.000
_cell.angle_alpha   90.00
_cell.angle_beta   90.00
_cell.angle_gamma   90.00
#
_symmetry.space_group_name_H-M   'P 1'
#
loop_
_entity.id
_entity.type
_entity.pdbx_description
1 polymer ?
#
loop_
_entity_poly.entity_id
_entity_poly.type
_entity_poly.pdbx_seq_one_letter_code
_entity_poly.pdbx_strand_id
1 'polypeptide(L)'
;MNVCGAVRVGLFGAFIAAAWFGVQVQGSFAQTRSSGSSSEPAKVSPQKESAPRKEAGISQNRYTTGLVTGGPQSTEFAIAQEIATTLANGQETGPRGEMALRVIPMVGNGGNRNILDILTLAGADMAIAPVVLIDRLREARTYGDISGKLVYIAPLFTEEFHLLARAEIKTPTDLAGKAVNLGEEGSAGAILGREAFNRLGVKINEVNLGLDAALDGMRSGRVFATLLVSGKPVNFLARYAQPDGIHFLPLPVSPALEHDYLPTALRHEDYPNIIAAGESVDTIAIQSALFAYNWPMRSERFRLLESFVQTFFSRFSEFHNDPHHPKWREVNLAAQLQGWQRFGPAERWLRHPSAGELELSPAGAVKLSPAGEAAISGAMDQFLKQNPNLPNREGLLKDFQRLLKSKKAE
;
A
#
# COMPACT_ATOMS: atom_id res chain seq x y z
N MET A 1 -56.36 17.68 53.15
CA MET A 1 -56.16 16.63 54.15
C MET A 1 -54.75 16.13 53.91
N ASN A 2 -53.74 16.71 54.59
CA ASN A 2 -53.08 16.21 55.78
C ASN A 2 -52.41 14.84 55.53
N VAL A 3 -51.13 14.52 55.76
CA VAL A 3 -50.15 14.89 56.79
C VAL A 3 -48.77 14.50 56.27
N CYS A 4 -47.83 15.29 56.22
CA CYS A 4 -46.65 15.53 57.02
C CYS A 4 -46.02 14.28 57.69
N GLY A 5 -44.70 14.09 57.48
CA GLY A 5 -43.86 13.15 58.19
C GLY A 5 -42.37 13.31 57.84
N ALA A 6 -41.71 14.28 58.48
CA ALA A 6 -40.25 14.40 58.55
C ALA A 6 -39.75 13.64 59.79
N VAL A 7 -38.66 12.88 59.66
CA VAL A 7 -37.82 12.47 60.78
C VAL A 7 -36.33 12.61 60.44
N ARG A 8 -35.65 13.17 61.39
CA ARG A 8 -34.26 13.65 61.46
C ARG A 8 -33.29 12.57 61.97
N VAL A 9 -32.01 12.73 61.54
CA VAL A 9 -30.76 12.72 62.35
C VAL A 9 -30.17 11.35 62.72
N GLY A 10 -28.90 11.23 62.46
CA GLY A 10 -27.95 10.32 63.09
C GLY A 10 -26.53 10.42 62.51
N LEU A 11 -25.74 11.40 63.04
CA LEU A 11 -24.27 11.40 62.96
C LEU A 11 -23.73 10.23 63.78
N PHE A 12 -22.74 9.51 63.30
CA PHE A 12 -21.63 8.98 64.09
C PHE A 12 -20.37 8.83 63.19
N GLY A 13 -19.34 9.54 63.63
CA GLY A 13 -18.00 9.46 63.08
C GLY A 13 -17.23 8.26 63.65
N ALA A 14 -16.32 7.79 62.87
CA ALA A 14 -15.19 6.97 63.36
C ALA A 14 -13.92 7.34 62.58
N PHE A 15 -13.02 7.99 63.29
CA PHE A 15 -11.61 8.16 62.90
C PHE A 15 -10.89 6.82 62.97
N ILE A 16 -10.16 6.44 61.89
CA ILE A 16 -9.07 5.50 62.00
C ILE A 16 -7.86 6.14 61.32
N ALA A 17 -6.86 6.46 62.16
CA ALA A 17 -5.52 6.82 61.76
C ALA A 17 -4.75 5.58 61.33
N ALA A 18 -4.08 5.64 60.19
CA ALA A 18 -3.09 4.64 59.83
C ALA A 18 -1.82 5.31 59.28
N ALA A 19 -0.77 4.93 59.91
CA ALA A 19 0.60 5.37 59.96
C ALA A 19 1.29 5.63 58.61
N TRP A 20 2.02 6.73 58.60
CA TRP A 20 3.09 7.04 57.65
C TRP A 20 4.31 6.17 57.91
N PHE A 21 4.78 5.46 56.85
CA PHE A 21 6.17 4.99 56.76
C PHE A 21 6.88 5.88 55.73
N GLY A 22 7.69 6.79 56.23
CA GLY A 22 8.59 7.60 55.44
C GLY A 22 9.85 6.80 55.08
N VAL A 23 10.15 6.73 53.81
CA VAL A 23 11.48 6.39 53.32
C VAL A 23 12.12 7.69 52.84
N GLN A 24 13.09 8.20 53.60
CA GLN A 24 13.94 9.30 53.18
C GLN A 24 15.03 8.78 52.26
N VAL A 25 15.03 9.26 51.02
CA VAL A 25 16.19 9.19 50.15
C VAL A 25 16.83 10.58 50.13
N GLN A 26 18.00 10.69 50.74
CA GLN A 26 18.84 11.88 50.67
C GLN A 26 19.48 11.94 49.26
N GLY A 27 19.06 12.90 48.47
CA GLY A 27 19.73 13.26 47.21
C GLY A 27 20.37 14.64 47.36
N SER A 28 21.70 14.70 47.30
CA SER A 28 22.51 15.91 47.36
C SER A 28 22.18 16.86 46.21
N PHE A 29 21.71 18.04 46.50
CA PHE A 29 21.61 19.15 45.55
C PHE A 29 22.97 19.84 45.40
N ALA A 30 23.59 19.70 44.26
CA ALA A 30 24.68 20.58 43.84
C ALA A 30 24.06 21.81 43.15
N GLN A 31 24.15 22.97 43.75
CA GLN A 31 23.82 24.26 43.14
C GLN A 31 24.86 24.59 42.05
N THR A 32 24.43 24.64 40.80
CA THR A 32 25.19 25.27 39.74
C THR A 32 24.55 26.59 39.34
N ARG A 33 25.34 27.64 39.43
CA ARG A 33 24.98 29.03 39.12
C ARG A 33 24.53 29.18 37.68
N SER A 34 23.42 29.86 37.49
CA SER A 34 22.96 30.35 36.18
C SER A 34 23.88 31.45 35.67
N SER A 35 24.56 31.20 34.58
CA SER A 35 25.09 32.23 33.70
C SER A 35 24.21 32.22 32.42
N GLY A 36 23.47 33.32 32.23
CA GLY A 36 22.65 33.53 31.06
C GLY A 36 23.53 33.59 29.81
N SER A 37 23.19 32.79 28.81
CA SER A 37 23.61 32.99 27.46
C SER A 37 22.38 32.83 26.56
N SER A 38 22.04 33.91 25.86
CA SER A 38 21.06 33.97 24.80
C SER A 38 21.41 32.96 23.72
N SER A 39 20.59 31.92 23.58
CA SER A 39 20.72 30.97 22.46
C SER A 39 20.04 31.56 21.21
N GLU A 40 20.85 31.98 20.24
CA GLU A 40 20.46 32.14 18.85
C GLU A 40 19.82 30.84 18.32
N PRO A 41 18.78 30.92 17.45
CA PRO A 41 18.21 29.70 16.86
C PRO A 41 19.26 29.00 16.00
N ALA A 42 19.50 27.73 16.31
CA ALA A 42 20.41 26.89 15.57
C ALA A 42 20.03 26.86 14.08
N LYS A 43 20.92 27.35 13.23
CA LYS A 43 20.87 27.16 11.78
C LYS A 43 20.87 25.65 11.51
N VAL A 44 19.76 25.15 10.97
CA VAL A 44 19.70 23.79 10.42
C VAL A 44 20.69 23.76 9.24
N SER A 45 21.80 23.09 9.45
CA SER A 45 22.76 22.82 8.37
C SER A 45 22.08 21.94 7.31
N PRO A 46 22.26 22.20 6.00
CA PRO A 46 21.74 21.35 4.96
C PRO A 46 22.27 19.93 5.16
N GLN A 47 21.39 18.97 5.32
CA GLN A 47 21.78 17.55 5.37
C GLN A 47 22.54 17.22 4.10
N LYS A 48 23.79 16.78 4.29
CA LYS A 48 24.63 16.24 3.25
C LYS A 48 23.82 15.21 2.45
N GLU A 49 23.86 15.36 1.12
CA GLU A 49 23.39 14.38 0.16
C GLU A 49 23.72 12.96 0.66
N SER A 50 22.67 12.17 0.90
CA SER A 50 22.82 10.83 1.47
C SER A 50 23.73 10.00 0.57
N ALA A 51 24.84 9.54 1.11
CA ALA A 51 25.75 8.63 0.42
C ALA A 51 24.97 7.44 -0.20
N PRO A 52 25.41 6.91 -1.35
CA PRO A 52 24.75 5.77 -1.96
C PRO A 52 24.62 4.64 -0.94
N ARG A 53 23.42 4.04 -0.86
CA ARG A 53 23.11 2.95 0.03
C ARG A 53 24.18 1.86 -0.09
N LYS A 54 24.95 1.60 0.98
CA LYS A 54 25.94 0.52 1.00
C LYS A 54 25.19 -0.81 0.95
N GLU A 55 25.53 -1.67 -0.01
CA GLU A 55 25.14 -3.07 0.05
C GLU A 55 25.70 -3.63 1.36
N ALA A 56 24.87 -3.79 2.37
CA ALA A 56 25.26 -4.44 3.59
C ALA A 56 25.58 -5.89 3.22
N GLY A 57 26.82 -6.31 3.40
CA GLY A 57 27.32 -7.65 3.07
C GLY A 57 26.65 -8.71 3.94
N ILE A 58 25.45 -9.13 3.54
CA ILE A 58 24.68 -10.17 4.23
C ILE A 58 24.43 -11.27 3.21
N SER A 59 25.27 -12.29 3.22
CA SER A 59 25.16 -13.47 2.36
C SER A 59 23.83 -14.24 2.58
N GLN A 60 23.11 -13.99 3.67
CA GLN A 60 21.85 -14.65 4.01
C GLN A 60 20.62 -14.06 3.31
N ASN A 61 20.67 -12.84 2.78
CA ASN A 61 19.53 -12.18 2.11
C ASN A 61 19.59 -12.19 0.58
N ARG A 62 20.45 -13.01 0.00
CA ARG A 62 20.65 -13.09 -1.46
C ARG A 62 19.38 -13.44 -2.24
N TYR A 63 18.46 -14.16 -1.62
CA TYR A 63 17.21 -14.63 -2.26
C TYR A 63 15.96 -13.97 -1.65
N THR A 64 16.13 -12.97 -0.79
CA THR A 64 15.03 -12.35 -0.06
C THR A 64 14.89 -10.89 -0.41
N THR A 65 13.68 -10.46 -0.75
CA THR A 65 13.33 -9.05 -1.01
C THR A 65 12.20 -8.59 -0.09
N GLY A 66 12.33 -7.40 0.48
CA GLY A 66 11.30 -6.79 1.32
C GLY A 66 10.32 -5.95 0.50
N LEU A 67 9.04 -6.10 0.79
CA LEU A 67 7.93 -5.34 0.23
C LEU A 67 7.23 -4.58 1.35
N VAL A 68 7.44 -3.27 1.42
CA VAL A 68 6.83 -2.37 2.41
C VAL A 68 5.41 -2.02 1.98
N THR A 69 4.46 -2.06 2.91
CA THR A 69 3.03 -1.90 2.65
C THR A 69 2.36 -0.94 3.64
N GLY A 70 1.04 -0.93 3.67
CA GLY A 70 0.25 -0.34 4.75
C GLY A 70 0.29 -1.15 6.05
N GLY A 71 -0.56 -0.79 7.00
CA GLY A 71 -0.73 -1.50 8.26
C GLY A 71 -1.29 -2.92 8.09
N PRO A 72 -1.27 -3.75 9.16
CA PRO A 72 -1.66 -5.16 9.07
C PRO A 72 -3.09 -5.44 8.61
N GLN A 73 -3.98 -4.45 8.77
CA GLN A 73 -5.40 -4.55 8.38
C GLN A 73 -5.67 -3.99 6.98
N SER A 74 -4.64 -3.47 6.30
CA SER A 74 -4.77 -2.86 4.98
C SER A 74 -4.81 -3.91 3.87
N THR A 75 -5.44 -3.56 2.76
CA THR A 75 -5.45 -4.37 1.54
C THR A 75 -4.05 -4.50 0.95
N GLU A 76 -3.21 -3.47 1.04
CA GLU A 76 -1.83 -3.49 0.56
C GLU A 76 -1.02 -4.60 1.25
N PHE A 77 -1.23 -4.79 2.57
CA PHE A 77 -0.58 -5.87 3.32
C PHE A 77 -1.12 -7.24 2.91
N ALA A 78 -2.44 -7.37 2.73
CA ALA A 78 -3.05 -8.61 2.23
C ALA A 78 -2.51 -8.99 0.84
N ILE A 79 -2.44 -8.04 -0.10
CA ILE A 79 -1.86 -8.20 -1.43
C ILE A 79 -0.39 -8.65 -1.36
N ALA A 80 0.39 -8.03 -0.48
CA ALA A 80 1.80 -8.43 -0.30
C ALA A 80 1.95 -9.85 0.27
N GLN A 81 1.06 -10.28 1.16
CA GLN A 81 1.02 -11.66 1.66
C GLN A 81 0.66 -12.65 0.55
N GLU A 82 -0.29 -12.30 -0.31
CA GLU A 82 -0.66 -13.12 -1.47
C GLU A 82 0.51 -13.22 -2.47
N ILE A 83 1.21 -12.12 -2.77
CA ILE A 83 2.44 -12.15 -3.57
C ILE A 83 3.46 -13.12 -2.92
N ALA A 84 3.74 -12.94 -1.64
CA ALA A 84 4.73 -13.76 -0.93
C ALA A 84 4.38 -15.25 -0.98
N THR A 85 3.11 -15.59 -0.71
CA THR A 85 2.63 -16.98 -0.67
C THR A 85 2.61 -17.60 -2.06
N THR A 86 2.03 -16.89 -3.03
CA THR A 86 1.92 -17.38 -4.41
C THR A 86 3.29 -17.61 -5.03
N LEU A 87 4.24 -16.67 -4.86
CA LEU A 87 5.58 -16.82 -5.45
C LEU A 87 6.44 -17.87 -4.73
N ALA A 88 6.17 -18.17 -3.45
CA ALA A 88 6.85 -19.25 -2.72
C ALA A 88 6.34 -20.65 -3.08
N ASN A 89 5.06 -20.78 -3.44
CA ASN A 89 4.46 -22.07 -3.74
C ASN A 89 5.04 -22.69 -5.00
N GLY A 90 5.48 -23.95 -4.91
CA GLY A 90 6.00 -24.73 -6.03
C GLY A 90 7.46 -24.39 -6.42
N GLN A 91 8.15 -23.58 -5.64
CA GLN A 91 9.57 -23.26 -5.85
C GLN A 91 10.39 -23.63 -4.59
N GLU A 92 10.74 -24.89 -4.43
CA GLU A 92 11.74 -25.25 -3.41
C GLU A 92 13.16 -24.82 -3.83
N THR A 93 13.42 -24.80 -5.13
CA THR A 93 14.66 -24.31 -5.74
C THR A 93 14.35 -23.52 -7.01
N GLY A 94 15.14 -22.50 -7.28
CA GLY A 94 15.09 -21.77 -8.56
C GLY A 94 15.50 -22.66 -9.73
N PRO A 95 15.34 -22.19 -10.99
CA PRO A 95 15.58 -22.96 -12.23
C PRO A 95 16.97 -23.62 -12.36
N ARG A 96 17.94 -23.17 -11.54
CA ARG A 96 19.33 -23.68 -11.51
C ARG A 96 19.71 -24.35 -10.20
N GLY A 97 18.74 -24.80 -9.39
CA GLY A 97 19.01 -25.34 -8.06
C GLY A 97 19.34 -24.28 -7.01
N GLU A 98 19.15 -23.00 -7.31
CA GLU A 98 19.30 -21.90 -6.39
C GLU A 98 18.12 -21.88 -5.39
N MET A 99 18.32 -21.28 -4.22
CA MET A 99 17.20 -21.09 -3.29
C MET A 99 16.11 -20.22 -3.94
N ALA A 100 14.84 -20.60 -3.72
CA ALA A 100 13.70 -19.88 -4.25
C ALA A 100 13.67 -18.40 -3.79
N LEU A 101 13.19 -17.53 -4.65
CA LEU A 101 12.91 -16.14 -4.31
C LEU A 101 11.90 -16.07 -3.16
N ARG A 102 12.22 -15.28 -2.14
CA ARG A 102 11.33 -15.00 -1.01
C ARG A 102 10.98 -13.53 -0.98
N VAL A 103 9.69 -13.24 -1.01
CA VAL A 103 9.15 -11.90 -0.75
C VAL A 103 8.72 -11.84 0.71
N ILE A 104 9.20 -10.84 1.44
CA ILE A 104 8.80 -10.60 2.84
C ILE A 104 7.91 -9.37 2.89
N PRO A 105 6.61 -9.54 3.17
CA PRO A 105 5.74 -8.41 3.48
C PRO A 105 6.24 -7.69 4.74
N MET A 106 6.43 -6.39 4.64
CA MET A 106 6.89 -5.54 5.73
C MET A 106 5.77 -4.55 6.07
N VAL A 107 5.34 -4.56 7.32
CA VAL A 107 4.36 -3.60 7.81
C VAL A 107 4.96 -2.20 7.78
N GLY A 108 4.30 -1.31 7.06
CA GLY A 108 4.54 0.12 7.02
C GLY A 108 3.28 0.88 7.41
N ASN A 109 3.19 2.14 7.06
CA ASN A 109 2.00 2.97 7.30
C ASN A 109 1.26 3.39 6.02
N GLY A 110 1.66 2.89 4.85
CA GLY A 110 1.04 3.21 3.56
C GLY A 110 1.32 4.63 3.04
N GLY A 111 2.05 5.46 3.81
CA GLY A 111 2.32 6.85 3.46
C GLY A 111 3.76 7.09 2.98
N ASN A 112 4.20 8.33 3.18
CA ASN A 112 5.53 8.79 2.76
C ASN A 112 6.69 7.98 3.35
N ARG A 113 6.47 7.36 4.52
CA ARG A 113 7.46 6.54 5.21
C ARG A 113 7.87 5.33 4.40
N ASN A 114 6.92 4.69 3.68
CA ASN A 114 7.24 3.53 2.84
C ASN A 114 8.30 3.85 1.80
N ILE A 115 8.26 5.05 1.23
CA ILE A 115 9.26 5.50 0.26
C ILE A 115 10.61 5.78 0.94
N LEU A 116 10.59 6.41 2.10
CA LEU A 116 11.82 6.61 2.86
C LEU A 116 12.48 5.26 3.20
N ASP A 117 11.68 4.26 3.57
CA ASP A 117 12.17 2.94 3.93
C ASP A 117 12.85 2.25 2.73
N ILE A 118 12.28 2.26 1.53
CA ILE A 118 12.96 1.69 0.36
C ILE A 118 14.17 2.51 -0.10
N LEU A 119 14.25 3.80 0.25
CA LEU A 119 15.42 4.62 -0.04
C LEU A 119 16.58 4.39 0.95
N THR A 120 16.29 3.99 2.19
CA THR A 120 17.28 4.02 3.29
C THR A 120 17.42 2.71 4.05
N LEU A 121 16.38 1.89 4.16
CA LEU A 121 16.36 0.69 4.98
C LEU A 121 16.90 -0.51 4.17
N ALA A 122 17.95 -1.15 4.69
CA ALA A 122 18.51 -2.36 4.08
C ALA A 122 17.49 -3.49 4.11
N GLY A 123 17.27 -4.15 2.95
CA GLY A 123 16.32 -5.26 2.80
C GLY A 123 14.89 -4.82 2.42
N ALA A 124 14.55 -3.53 2.50
CA ALA A 124 13.34 -2.98 1.90
C ALA A 124 13.65 -2.54 0.47
N ASP A 125 13.17 -3.27 -0.53
CA ASP A 125 13.51 -3.03 -1.93
C ASP A 125 12.34 -2.52 -2.74
N MET A 126 11.13 -2.87 -2.31
CA MET A 126 9.88 -2.53 -2.95
C MET A 126 8.90 -1.94 -1.94
N ALA A 127 7.96 -1.13 -2.43
CA ALA A 127 6.85 -0.61 -1.63
C ALA A 127 5.57 -0.51 -2.46
N ILE A 128 4.43 -0.80 -1.86
CA ILE A 128 3.12 -0.39 -2.37
C ILE A 128 2.86 1.00 -1.79
N ALA A 129 2.52 1.96 -2.65
CA ALA A 129 2.24 3.32 -2.22
C ALA A 129 1.33 4.06 -3.20
N PRO A 130 0.52 5.03 -2.71
CA PRO A 130 -0.28 5.91 -3.54
C PRO A 130 0.57 6.78 -4.45
N VAL A 131 0.29 6.76 -5.76
CA VAL A 131 1.06 7.51 -6.77
C VAL A 131 1.07 9.01 -6.46
N VAL A 132 -0.08 9.57 -6.09
CA VAL A 132 -0.21 10.99 -5.75
C VAL A 132 0.71 11.44 -4.61
N LEU A 133 0.95 10.59 -3.61
CA LEU A 133 1.90 10.89 -2.52
C LEU A 133 3.34 10.89 -3.02
N ILE A 134 3.69 9.96 -3.90
CA ILE A 134 5.05 9.86 -4.44
C ILE A 134 5.34 11.03 -5.38
N ASP A 135 4.36 11.47 -6.16
CA ASP A 135 4.47 12.68 -7.00
C ASP A 135 4.76 13.91 -6.15
N ARG A 136 4.04 14.09 -5.04
CA ARG A 136 4.26 15.21 -4.11
C ARG A 136 5.63 15.17 -3.45
N LEU A 137 6.10 13.97 -3.04
CA LEU A 137 7.46 13.82 -2.50
C LEU A 137 8.53 14.20 -3.52
N ARG A 138 8.32 13.84 -4.80
CA ARG A 138 9.20 14.20 -5.91
C ARG A 138 9.21 15.71 -6.14
N GLU A 139 8.04 16.32 -6.24
CA GLU A 139 7.89 17.76 -6.47
C GLU A 139 8.45 18.61 -5.33
N ALA A 140 8.12 18.23 -4.09
CA ALA A 140 8.62 18.90 -2.89
C ALA A 140 10.11 18.63 -2.61
N ARG A 141 10.72 17.66 -3.31
CA ARG A 141 12.09 17.18 -3.05
C ARG A 141 12.36 16.84 -1.59
N THR A 142 11.34 16.32 -0.88
CA THR A 142 11.41 16.02 0.56
C THR A 142 12.59 15.11 0.90
N TYR A 143 12.91 14.14 0.03
CA TYR A 143 14.05 13.23 0.18
C TYR A 143 15.12 13.45 -0.92
N GLY A 144 15.26 14.70 -1.38
CA GLY A 144 16.10 15.07 -2.53
C GLY A 144 15.48 14.64 -3.85
N ASP A 145 16.29 14.50 -4.90
CA ASP A 145 15.83 13.96 -6.18
C ASP A 145 15.62 12.45 -6.08
N ILE A 146 14.37 12.04 -6.07
CA ILE A 146 13.97 10.62 -6.03
C ILE A 146 13.69 10.03 -7.43
N SER A 147 13.62 10.86 -8.48
CA SER A 147 13.23 10.42 -9.84
C SER A 147 14.20 9.40 -10.42
N GLY A 148 15.51 9.52 -10.12
CA GLY A 148 16.52 8.55 -10.54
C GLY A 148 16.69 7.37 -9.57
N LYS A 149 16.14 7.47 -8.35
CA LYS A 149 16.30 6.46 -7.29
C LYS A 149 15.14 5.48 -7.23
N LEU A 150 14.00 5.83 -7.80
CA LEU A 150 12.78 5.03 -7.81
C LEU A 150 12.37 4.70 -9.23
N VAL A 151 11.85 3.49 -9.38
CA VAL A 151 11.16 3.00 -10.58
C VAL A 151 9.88 2.33 -10.15
N TYR A 152 8.88 2.25 -11.04
CA TYR A 152 7.70 1.42 -10.76
C TYR A 152 7.81 0.09 -11.48
N ILE A 153 7.32 -0.98 -10.87
CA ILE A 153 7.22 -2.31 -11.48
C ILE A 153 5.89 -2.41 -12.21
N ALA A 154 4.79 -2.11 -11.54
CA ALA A 154 3.44 -2.12 -12.09
C ALA A 154 2.54 -1.12 -11.38
N PRO A 155 1.58 -0.46 -12.08
CA PRO A 155 0.40 0.09 -11.45
C PRO A 155 -0.37 -1.05 -10.78
N LEU A 156 -0.95 -0.79 -9.62
CA LEU A 156 -1.75 -1.77 -8.91
C LEU A 156 -3.24 -1.41 -8.99
N PHE A 157 -3.91 -1.32 -7.88
CA PHE A 157 -5.33 -1.09 -7.74
C PHE A 157 -5.62 0.33 -7.22
N THR A 158 -6.89 0.70 -7.19
CA THR A 158 -7.34 1.91 -6.50
C THR A 158 -7.53 1.66 -5.01
N GLU A 159 -7.18 2.65 -4.20
CA GLU A 159 -7.43 2.69 -2.76
C GLU A 159 -8.57 3.66 -2.49
N GLU A 160 -9.66 3.16 -1.95
CA GLU A 160 -10.85 3.92 -1.64
C GLU A 160 -10.75 4.58 -0.26
N PHE A 161 -11.42 5.72 -0.13
CA PHE A 161 -11.58 6.41 1.15
C PHE A 161 -12.79 5.82 1.89
N HIS A 162 -12.53 5.10 2.96
CA HIS A 162 -13.53 4.52 3.83
C HIS A 162 -13.75 5.44 5.02
N LEU A 163 -14.69 6.37 4.89
CA LEU A 163 -15.04 7.30 5.98
C LEU A 163 -16.18 6.69 6.80
N LEU A 164 -15.86 6.03 7.90
CA LEU A 164 -16.81 5.52 8.87
C LEU A 164 -17.22 6.63 9.83
N ALA A 165 -18.49 6.79 10.11
CA ALA A 165 -19.03 7.81 10.99
C ALA A 165 -20.11 7.26 11.93
N ARG A 166 -20.31 7.94 13.05
CA ARG A 166 -21.39 7.65 14.00
C ARG A 166 -22.74 8.07 13.41
N ALA A 167 -23.82 7.45 13.89
CA ALA A 167 -25.18 7.60 13.37
C ALA A 167 -25.68 9.05 13.24
N GLU A 168 -25.24 9.95 14.12
CA GLU A 168 -25.64 11.37 14.13
C GLU A 168 -24.94 12.21 13.04
N ILE A 169 -23.86 11.70 12.42
CA ILE A 169 -23.14 12.38 11.36
C ILE A 169 -23.73 11.93 10.02
N LYS A 170 -24.25 12.87 9.23
CA LYS A 170 -24.91 12.57 7.96
C LYS A 170 -24.16 13.11 6.75
N THR A 171 -23.36 14.14 6.93
CA THR A 171 -22.56 14.78 5.89
C THR A 171 -21.16 15.07 6.39
N PRO A 172 -20.15 15.21 5.52
CA PRO A 172 -18.80 15.59 5.93
C PRO A 172 -18.77 16.93 6.69
N THR A 173 -19.68 17.86 6.42
CA THR A 173 -19.78 19.15 7.11
C THR A 173 -20.19 19.02 8.58
N ASP A 174 -20.92 17.94 8.95
CA ASP A 174 -21.28 17.67 10.34
C ASP A 174 -20.05 17.34 11.22
N LEU A 175 -18.92 17.05 10.59
CA LEU A 175 -17.65 16.78 11.26
C LEU A 175 -16.89 18.06 11.68
N ALA A 176 -17.39 19.24 11.31
CA ALA A 176 -16.75 20.50 11.71
C ALA A 176 -16.61 20.59 13.22
N GLY A 177 -15.37 20.81 13.72
CA GLY A 177 -15.03 20.88 15.14
C GLY A 177 -15.10 19.57 15.91
N LYS A 178 -15.37 18.43 15.25
CA LYS A 178 -15.44 17.10 15.89
C LYS A 178 -14.11 16.37 15.78
N ALA A 179 -13.87 15.44 16.72
CA ALA A 179 -12.72 14.55 16.69
C ALA A 179 -12.88 13.52 15.54
N VAL A 180 -12.00 13.58 14.56
CA VAL A 180 -11.97 12.68 13.40
C VAL A 180 -10.63 11.99 13.35
N ASN A 181 -10.62 10.66 13.34
CA ASN A 181 -9.42 9.88 13.17
C ASN A 181 -9.07 9.78 11.68
N LEU A 182 -7.85 10.15 11.32
CA LEU A 182 -7.32 10.02 9.96
C LEU A 182 -6.32 8.86 9.81
N GLY A 183 -6.22 7.99 10.82
CA GLY A 183 -5.21 6.95 10.88
C GLY A 183 -3.92 7.42 11.58
N GLU A 184 -2.95 6.52 11.67
CA GLU A 184 -1.68 6.82 12.32
C GLU A 184 -0.96 7.98 11.63
N GLU A 185 -0.20 8.76 12.40
CA GLU A 185 0.55 9.92 11.87
C GLU A 185 1.50 9.49 10.73
N GLY A 186 1.48 10.25 9.63
CA GLY A 186 2.27 9.95 8.44
C GLY A 186 1.72 8.82 7.56
N SER A 187 0.57 8.22 7.90
CA SER A 187 -0.14 7.28 7.02
C SER A 187 -0.74 7.98 5.79
N ALA A 188 -1.07 7.21 4.76
CA ALA A 188 -1.79 7.74 3.60
C ALA A 188 -3.12 8.38 4.02
N GLY A 189 -3.85 7.76 4.94
CA GLY A 189 -5.09 8.29 5.51
C GLY A 189 -4.89 9.64 6.20
N ALA A 190 -3.85 9.77 7.04
CA ALA A 190 -3.55 11.03 7.73
C ALA A 190 -3.18 12.15 6.76
N ILE A 191 -2.34 11.87 5.77
CA ILE A 191 -1.87 12.88 4.80
C ILE A 191 -3.01 13.29 3.85
N LEU A 192 -3.62 12.32 3.19
CA LEU A 192 -4.63 12.56 2.15
C LEU A 192 -5.98 12.97 2.75
N GLY A 193 -6.35 12.42 3.92
CA GLY A 193 -7.56 12.78 4.64
C GLY A 193 -7.52 14.24 5.13
N ARG A 194 -6.40 14.65 5.74
CA ARG A 194 -6.19 16.05 6.16
C ARG A 194 -6.36 16.99 4.97
N GLU A 195 -5.79 16.63 3.82
CA GLU A 195 -5.90 17.42 2.61
C GLU A 195 -7.34 17.44 2.08
N ALA A 196 -8.01 16.30 2.00
CA ALA A 196 -9.39 16.22 1.53
C ALA A 196 -10.32 17.11 2.39
N PHE A 197 -10.23 17.03 3.72
CA PHE A 197 -11.01 17.89 4.61
C PHE A 197 -10.67 19.37 4.47
N ASN A 198 -9.40 19.73 4.29
CA ASN A 198 -8.97 21.10 4.04
C ASN A 198 -9.55 21.65 2.73
N ARG A 199 -9.51 20.87 1.65
CA ARG A 199 -10.07 21.25 0.33
C ARG A 199 -11.61 21.39 0.38
N LEU A 200 -12.27 20.57 1.20
CA LEU A 200 -13.71 20.67 1.43
C LEU A 200 -14.09 21.82 2.38
N GLY A 201 -13.12 22.51 2.96
CA GLY A 201 -13.37 23.60 3.91
C GLY A 201 -13.91 23.14 5.26
N VAL A 202 -13.80 21.84 5.59
CA VAL A 202 -14.28 21.26 6.84
C VAL A 202 -13.14 21.20 7.85
N LYS A 203 -13.17 22.05 8.88
CA LYS A 203 -12.18 22.08 9.95
C LYS A 203 -12.52 21.03 11.00
N ILE A 204 -11.80 19.93 11.01
CA ILE A 204 -11.93 18.84 11.98
C ILE A 204 -10.93 19.00 13.12
N ASN A 205 -11.19 18.33 14.27
CA ASN A 205 -10.19 18.08 15.30
C ASN A 205 -9.53 16.74 14.98
N GLU A 206 -8.39 16.78 14.29
CA GLU A 206 -7.70 15.58 13.85
C GLU A 206 -7.17 14.79 15.06
N VAL A 207 -7.36 13.47 15.04
CA VAL A 207 -6.70 12.51 15.91
C VAL A 207 -6.03 11.42 15.07
N ASN A 208 -4.95 10.83 15.58
CA ASN A 208 -4.13 9.88 14.86
C ASN A 208 -4.00 8.59 15.67
N LEU A 209 -4.91 7.65 15.42
CA LEU A 209 -5.04 6.37 16.10
C LEU A 209 -5.00 5.23 15.09
N GLY A 210 -4.54 4.06 15.52
CA GLY A 210 -4.79 2.82 14.78
C GLY A 210 -6.29 2.50 14.71
N LEU A 211 -6.71 1.72 13.72
CA LEU A 211 -8.13 1.49 13.41
C LEU A 211 -8.93 0.94 14.61
N ASP A 212 -8.39 -0.04 15.34
CA ASP A 212 -9.09 -0.64 16.50
C ASP A 212 -9.36 0.41 17.58
N ALA A 213 -8.33 1.21 17.94
CA ALA A 213 -8.47 2.27 18.92
C ALA A 213 -9.44 3.39 18.48
N ALA A 214 -9.49 3.66 17.16
CA ALA A 214 -10.43 4.61 16.59
C ALA A 214 -11.87 4.11 16.70
N LEU A 215 -12.13 2.85 16.38
CA LEU A 215 -13.45 2.23 16.51
C LEU A 215 -13.92 2.18 17.96
N ASP A 216 -13.03 1.87 18.90
CA ASP A 216 -13.33 1.97 20.34
C ASP A 216 -13.61 3.43 20.78
N GLY A 217 -12.89 4.37 20.18
CA GLY A 217 -13.14 5.80 20.34
C GLY A 217 -14.54 6.20 19.82
N MET A 218 -14.96 5.63 18.69
CA MET A 218 -16.31 5.87 18.14
C MET A 218 -17.41 5.28 19.02
N ARG A 219 -17.26 4.05 19.52
CA ARG A 219 -18.21 3.43 20.45
C ARG A 219 -18.36 4.22 21.75
N SER A 220 -17.26 4.73 22.27
CA SER A 220 -17.25 5.54 23.51
C SER A 220 -17.62 7.01 23.32
N GLY A 221 -17.87 7.47 22.08
CA GLY A 221 -18.22 8.85 21.78
C GLY A 221 -17.06 9.84 21.79
N ARG A 222 -15.83 9.39 21.92
CA ARG A 222 -14.62 10.24 21.87
C ARG A 222 -14.20 10.60 20.45
N VAL A 223 -14.50 9.74 19.47
CA VAL A 223 -14.23 9.93 18.06
C VAL A 223 -15.56 9.89 17.30
N PHE A 224 -15.78 10.79 16.37
CA PHE A 224 -17.03 10.89 15.62
C PHE A 224 -16.96 10.21 14.27
N ALA A 225 -15.78 10.16 13.66
CA ALA A 225 -15.54 9.45 12.41
C ALA A 225 -14.09 8.94 12.35
N THR A 226 -13.87 7.90 11.56
CA THR A 226 -12.55 7.41 11.22
C THR A 226 -12.42 7.23 9.72
N LEU A 227 -11.29 7.68 9.15
CA LEU A 227 -10.94 7.49 7.76
C LEU A 227 -9.89 6.39 7.63
N LEU A 228 -10.13 5.47 6.70
CA LEU A 228 -9.14 4.51 6.22
C LEU A 228 -9.02 4.66 4.69
N VAL A 229 -7.80 4.77 4.18
CA VAL A 229 -7.50 4.76 2.75
C VAL A 229 -6.86 3.42 2.43
N SER A 230 -7.55 2.58 1.68
CA SER A 230 -7.12 1.22 1.33
C SER A 230 -8.02 0.63 0.24
N GLY A 231 -7.56 -0.42 -0.45
CA GLY A 231 -8.36 -1.10 -1.47
C GLY A 231 -9.57 -1.84 -0.89
N LYS A 232 -10.73 -1.73 -1.53
CA LYS A 232 -11.96 -2.46 -1.14
C LYS A 232 -12.02 -3.87 -1.73
N PRO A 233 -12.65 -4.84 -1.01
CA PRO A 233 -13.10 -4.76 0.36
C PRO A 233 -11.94 -4.88 1.33
N VAL A 234 -11.87 -4.01 2.34
CA VAL A 234 -10.92 -4.20 3.45
C VAL A 234 -11.38 -5.39 4.28
N ASN A 235 -10.59 -6.44 4.34
CA ASN A 235 -10.95 -7.71 4.96
C ASN A 235 -11.49 -7.58 6.39
N PHE A 236 -10.91 -6.68 7.17
CA PHE A 236 -11.37 -6.39 8.52
C PHE A 236 -12.79 -5.80 8.52
N LEU A 237 -13.05 -4.77 7.68
CA LEU A 237 -14.36 -4.11 7.59
C LEU A 237 -15.43 -5.00 6.96
N ALA A 238 -15.07 -5.85 6.00
CA ALA A 238 -16.00 -6.80 5.38
C ALA A 238 -16.57 -7.82 6.39
N ARG A 239 -15.77 -8.16 7.42
CA ARG A 239 -16.17 -9.08 8.51
C ARG A 239 -16.69 -8.35 9.74
N TYR A 240 -16.62 -7.03 9.76
CA TYR A 240 -17.01 -6.23 10.90
C TYR A 240 -18.52 -6.35 11.12
N ALA A 241 -18.92 -6.98 12.22
CA ALA A 241 -20.33 -6.98 12.63
C ALA A 241 -20.68 -5.55 12.99
N GLN A 242 -21.68 -4.99 12.31
CA GLN A 242 -22.10 -3.59 12.46
C GLN A 242 -22.33 -3.27 13.94
N PRO A 243 -21.50 -2.42 14.57
CA PRO A 243 -21.85 -1.91 15.87
C PRO A 243 -22.90 -0.84 15.71
N ASP A 244 -23.77 -0.74 16.68
CA ASP A 244 -24.92 0.15 16.72
C ASP A 244 -24.60 1.55 16.19
N GLY A 245 -25.13 1.86 14.98
CA GLY A 245 -25.13 3.19 14.41
C GLY A 245 -23.85 3.68 13.71
N ILE A 246 -22.84 2.85 13.49
CA ILE A 246 -21.71 3.23 12.62
C ILE A 246 -22.06 2.90 11.17
N HIS A 247 -21.82 3.83 10.26
CA HIS A 247 -22.07 3.69 8.84
C HIS A 247 -20.96 4.35 8.00
N PHE A 248 -20.87 4.02 6.72
CA PHE A 248 -20.03 4.77 5.79
C PHE A 248 -20.67 6.12 5.46
N LEU A 249 -19.89 7.19 5.63
CA LEU A 249 -20.28 8.54 5.28
C LEU A 249 -19.87 8.83 3.85
N PRO A 250 -20.80 9.29 2.97
CA PRO A 250 -20.44 9.64 1.60
C PRO A 250 -19.36 10.74 1.54
N LEU A 251 -18.39 10.54 0.64
CA LEU A 251 -17.37 11.52 0.32
C LEU A 251 -17.25 11.62 -1.22
N PRO A 252 -18.27 12.17 -1.90
CA PRO A 252 -18.30 12.20 -3.36
C PRO A 252 -17.22 13.15 -3.91
N VAL A 253 -16.77 12.86 -5.13
CA VAL A 253 -15.93 13.79 -5.88
C VAL A 253 -16.63 15.14 -6.02
N SER A 254 -15.89 16.19 -5.79
CA SER A 254 -16.31 17.58 -5.95
C SER A 254 -15.26 18.35 -6.76
N PRO A 255 -15.55 19.54 -7.30
CA PRO A 255 -14.56 20.34 -8.00
C PRO A 255 -13.26 20.59 -7.21
N ALA A 256 -13.35 20.58 -5.88
CA ALA A 256 -12.18 20.71 -5.01
C ALA A 256 -11.28 19.46 -4.97
N LEU A 257 -11.82 18.29 -5.33
CA LEU A 257 -11.16 16.99 -5.22
C LEU A 257 -10.84 16.34 -6.57
N GLU A 258 -11.55 16.70 -7.66
CA GLU A 258 -11.50 16.02 -8.96
C GLU A 258 -10.12 15.96 -9.62
N HIS A 259 -9.21 16.87 -9.24
CA HIS A 259 -7.86 16.90 -9.83
C HIS A 259 -7.01 15.69 -9.43
N ASP A 260 -7.10 15.24 -8.17
CA ASP A 260 -6.19 14.23 -7.61
C ASP A 260 -6.91 12.93 -7.25
N TYR A 261 -8.25 12.94 -7.24
CA TYR A 261 -9.05 11.82 -6.76
C TYR A 261 -10.01 11.32 -7.85
N LEU A 262 -10.21 10.02 -7.89
CA LEU A 262 -11.13 9.34 -8.79
C LEU A 262 -12.48 9.11 -8.10
N PRO A 263 -13.63 9.28 -8.81
CA PRO A 263 -14.93 8.89 -8.28
C PRO A 263 -15.04 7.37 -8.18
N THR A 264 -15.61 6.89 -7.06
CA THR A 264 -15.89 5.47 -6.84
C THR A 264 -17.06 5.32 -5.85
N ALA A 265 -17.47 4.09 -5.60
CA ALA A 265 -18.48 3.79 -4.59
C ALA A 265 -18.14 2.52 -3.81
N LEU A 266 -18.45 2.51 -2.52
CA LEU A 266 -18.49 1.32 -1.68
C LEU A 266 -19.85 0.67 -1.85
N ARG A 267 -19.91 -0.64 -2.05
CA ARG A 267 -21.14 -1.36 -2.37
C ARG A 267 -21.49 -2.40 -1.31
N HIS A 268 -22.75 -2.86 -1.33
CA HIS A 268 -23.16 -3.97 -0.48
C HIS A 268 -22.26 -5.20 -0.64
N GLU A 269 -21.85 -5.52 -1.86
CA GLU A 269 -21.01 -6.69 -2.15
C GLU A 269 -19.64 -6.58 -1.50
N ASP A 270 -19.14 -5.35 -1.31
CA ASP A 270 -17.87 -5.09 -0.61
C ASP A 270 -18.06 -5.21 0.92
N TYR A 271 -19.22 -4.75 1.45
CA TYR A 271 -19.47 -4.61 2.89
C TYR A 271 -20.92 -4.96 3.27
N PRO A 272 -21.33 -6.24 3.17
CA PRO A 272 -22.71 -6.64 3.35
C PRO A 272 -23.28 -6.38 4.76
N ASN A 273 -22.40 -6.25 5.76
CA ASN A 273 -22.80 -5.96 7.14
C ASN A 273 -22.93 -4.46 7.45
N ILE A 274 -22.52 -3.57 6.53
CA ILE A 274 -22.52 -2.12 6.76
C ILE A 274 -23.42 -1.40 5.75
N ILE A 275 -23.46 -1.89 4.52
CA ILE A 275 -24.26 -1.32 3.42
C ILE A 275 -25.41 -2.24 3.11
N ALA A 276 -26.64 -1.72 3.05
CA ALA A 276 -27.83 -2.52 2.77
C ALA A 276 -27.84 -3.04 1.31
N ALA A 277 -28.53 -4.16 1.09
CA ALA A 277 -28.63 -4.76 -0.24
C ALA A 277 -29.21 -3.77 -1.27
N GLY A 278 -28.52 -3.61 -2.40
CA GLY A 278 -28.91 -2.70 -3.47
C GLY A 278 -28.47 -1.24 -3.22
N GLU A 279 -27.85 -0.93 -2.09
CA GLU A 279 -27.32 0.40 -1.79
C GLU A 279 -25.83 0.51 -2.10
N SER A 280 -25.37 1.74 -2.25
CA SER A 280 -23.95 2.10 -2.38
C SER A 280 -23.68 3.44 -1.73
N VAL A 281 -22.41 3.67 -1.36
CA VAL A 281 -21.94 4.92 -0.75
C VAL A 281 -20.88 5.52 -1.65
N ASP A 282 -21.12 6.69 -2.22
CA ASP A 282 -20.18 7.39 -3.07
C ASP A 282 -18.98 7.84 -2.26
N THR A 283 -17.79 7.62 -2.83
CA THR A 283 -16.53 8.03 -2.23
C THR A 283 -15.49 8.38 -3.29
N ILE A 284 -14.29 8.73 -2.86
CA ILE A 284 -13.14 8.99 -3.69
C ILE A 284 -12.10 7.89 -3.56
N ALA A 285 -11.27 7.76 -4.58
CA ALA A 285 -10.15 6.81 -4.60
C ALA A 285 -8.89 7.45 -5.19
N ILE A 286 -7.77 6.80 -4.94
CA ILE A 286 -6.46 7.13 -5.51
C ILE A 286 -5.85 5.87 -6.12
N GLN A 287 -4.96 6.06 -7.10
CA GLN A 287 -4.21 4.98 -7.71
C GLN A 287 -2.99 4.63 -6.85
N SER A 288 -2.77 3.34 -6.57
CA SER A 288 -1.52 2.82 -5.99
C SER A 288 -0.66 2.12 -7.03
N ALA A 289 0.62 1.97 -6.72
CA ALA A 289 1.57 1.25 -7.56
C ALA A 289 2.64 0.53 -6.74
N LEU A 290 3.23 -0.48 -7.36
CA LEU A 290 4.40 -1.17 -6.84
C LEU A 290 5.66 -0.45 -7.30
N PHE A 291 6.28 0.29 -6.39
CA PHE A 291 7.55 0.96 -6.59
C PHE A 291 8.72 0.09 -6.12
N ALA A 292 9.88 0.32 -6.70
CA ALA A 292 11.12 -0.32 -6.29
C ALA A 292 12.27 0.69 -6.26
N TYR A 293 13.28 0.41 -5.42
CA TYR A 293 14.54 1.12 -5.51
C TYR A 293 15.24 0.79 -6.83
N ASN A 294 15.73 1.81 -7.53
CA ASN A 294 16.41 1.66 -8.81
C ASN A 294 17.87 1.20 -8.61
N TRP A 295 18.05 -0.10 -8.35
CA TRP A 295 19.37 -0.68 -8.14
C TRP A 295 20.20 -0.65 -9.43
N PRO A 296 21.54 -0.46 -9.32
CA PRO A 296 22.43 -0.58 -10.48
C PRO A 296 22.30 -1.96 -11.17
N MET A 297 22.23 -1.99 -12.51
CA MET A 297 21.96 -3.20 -13.31
C MET A 297 22.85 -4.42 -13.01
N ARG A 298 24.08 -4.21 -12.50
CA ARG A 298 25.01 -5.30 -12.19
C ARG A 298 24.97 -5.74 -10.73
N SER A 299 24.15 -5.10 -9.89
CA SER A 299 24.05 -5.43 -8.46
C SER A 299 23.29 -6.74 -8.24
N GLU A 300 23.54 -7.43 -7.13
CA GLU A 300 22.76 -8.61 -6.73
C GLU A 300 21.30 -8.26 -6.49
N ARG A 301 21.02 -7.08 -5.93
CA ARG A 301 19.64 -6.62 -5.66
C ARG A 301 18.86 -6.36 -6.95
N PHE A 302 19.51 -5.83 -8.01
CA PHE A 302 18.87 -5.69 -9.31
C PHE A 302 18.44 -7.06 -9.88
N ARG A 303 19.34 -8.07 -9.83
CA ARG A 303 19.02 -9.43 -10.32
C ARG A 303 17.90 -10.07 -9.51
N LEU A 304 17.86 -9.82 -8.21
CA LEU A 304 16.79 -10.30 -7.35
C LEU A 304 15.43 -9.70 -7.74
N LEU A 305 15.37 -8.38 -7.98
CA LEU A 305 14.16 -7.72 -8.46
C LEU A 305 13.79 -8.14 -9.90
N GLU A 306 14.78 -8.41 -10.76
CA GLU A 306 14.52 -8.97 -12.09
C GLU A 306 13.89 -10.37 -11.98
N SER A 307 14.41 -11.25 -11.12
CA SER A 307 13.81 -12.54 -10.82
C SER A 307 12.41 -12.41 -10.24
N PHE A 308 12.19 -11.44 -9.34
CA PHE A 308 10.84 -11.11 -8.83
C PHE A 308 9.88 -10.77 -9.97
N VAL A 309 10.25 -9.87 -10.86
CA VAL A 309 9.40 -9.47 -12.00
C VAL A 309 9.10 -10.66 -12.91
N GLN A 310 10.09 -11.46 -13.24
CA GLN A 310 9.90 -12.67 -14.08
C GLN A 310 8.89 -13.62 -13.44
N THR A 311 9.06 -13.94 -12.15
CA THR A 311 8.17 -14.88 -11.45
C THR A 311 6.78 -14.28 -11.26
N PHE A 312 6.68 -13.02 -10.84
CA PHE A 312 5.41 -12.35 -10.57
C PHE A 312 4.57 -12.19 -11.84
N PHE A 313 5.18 -11.75 -12.95
CA PHE A 313 4.45 -11.52 -14.19
C PHE A 313 4.06 -12.82 -14.89
N SER A 314 4.92 -13.85 -14.88
CA SER A 314 4.58 -15.16 -15.47
C SER A 314 3.45 -15.88 -14.72
N ARG A 315 3.33 -15.64 -13.42
CA ARG A 315 2.28 -16.24 -12.57
C ARG A 315 1.12 -15.30 -12.28
N PHE A 316 1.07 -14.14 -12.94
CA PHE A 316 0.09 -13.10 -12.65
C PHE A 316 -1.37 -13.57 -12.76
N SER A 317 -1.67 -14.48 -13.71
CA SER A 317 -3.00 -15.04 -13.87
C SER A 317 -3.51 -15.82 -12.65
N GLU A 318 -2.62 -16.33 -11.80
CA GLU A 318 -2.99 -17.06 -10.59
C GLU A 318 -3.72 -16.17 -9.58
N PHE A 319 -3.35 -14.87 -9.53
CA PHE A 319 -3.95 -13.89 -8.64
C PHE A 319 -5.41 -13.53 -8.98
N HIS A 320 -5.89 -13.87 -10.18
CA HIS A 320 -7.29 -13.62 -10.58
C HIS A 320 -8.26 -14.67 -10.04
N ASN A 321 -7.76 -15.77 -9.46
CA ASN A 321 -8.55 -16.88 -8.96
C ASN A 321 -8.79 -16.73 -7.44
N ASP A 322 -9.94 -17.23 -6.98
CA ASP A 322 -10.19 -17.33 -5.54
C ASP A 322 -9.15 -18.29 -4.88
N PRO A 323 -8.71 -18.01 -3.67
CA PRO A 323 -9.23 -17.02 -2.71
C PRO A 323 -8.50 -15.66 -2.70
N HIS A 324 -7.80 -15.28 -3.78
CA HIS A 324 -7.06 -14.02 -3.83
C HIS A 324 -7.99 -12.80 -3.80
N HIS A 325 -7.44 -11.68 -3.34
CA HIS A 325 -8.18 -10.44 -3.16
C HIS A 325 -8.76 -9.93 -4.50
N PRO A 326 -10.04 -9.49 -4.56
CA PRO A 326 -10.67 -9.06 -5.81
C PRO A 326 -9.98 -7.86 -6.49
N LYS A 327 -9.20 -7.07 -5.76
CA LYS A 327 -8.39 -5.96 -6.29
C LYS A 327 -7.37 -6.40 -7.36
N TRP A 328 -6.99 -7.65 -7.41
CA TRP A 328 -6.13 -8.16 -8.48
C TRP A 328 -6.77 -8.04 -9.87
N ARG A 329 -8.10 -8.05 -9.94
CA ARG A 329 -8.84 -7.89 -11.21
C ARG A 329 -8.76 -6.46 -11.78
N GLU A 330 -8.39 -5.48 -10.95
CA GLU A 330 -8.17 -4.09 -11.38
C GLU A 330 -6.74 -3.86 -11.91
N VAL A 331 -5.81 -4.77 -11.63
CA VAL A 331 -4.39 -4.60 -11.98
C VAL A 331 -4.16 -4.85 -13.45
N ASN A 332 -3.64 -3.84 -14.15
CA ASN A 332 -3.17 -3.94 -15.52
C ASN A 332 -1.65 -3.74 -15.56
N LEU A 333 -0.90 -4.83 -15.67
CA LEU A 333 0.56 -4.79 -15.71
C LEU A 333 1.11 -3.92 -16.85
N ALA A 334 0.40 -3.80 -17.97
CA ALA A 334 0.83 -3.02 -19.12
C ALA A 334 0.55 -1.52 -19.00
N ALA A 335 -0.33 -1.10 -18.07
CA ALA A 335 -0.66 0.30 -17.88
C ALA A 335 0.59 1.12 -17.47
N GLN A 336 0.66 2.36 -17.94
CA GLN A 336 1.80 3.25 -17.70
C GLN A 336 1.49 4.25 -16.60
N LEU A 337 2.48 4.52 -15.74
CA LEU A 337 2.46 5.65 -14.83
C LEU A 337 3.15 6.85 -15.48
N GLN A 338 2.38 7.91 -15.69
CA GLN A 338 2.89 9.15 -16.26
C GLN A 338 3.96 9.76 -15.35
N GLY A 339 5.04 10.24 -15.94
CA GLY A 339 6.13 10.88 -15.21
C GLY A 339 7.05 9.93 -14.42
N TRP A 340 6.84 8.62 -14.47
CA TRP A 340 7.68 7.61 -13.81
C TRP A 340 8.31 6.64 -14.80
N GLN A 341 9.56 6.27 -14.53
CA GLN A 341 10.24 5.24 -15.31
C GLN A 341 9.82 3.85 -14.81
N ARG A 342 9.44 2.98 -15.74
CA ARG A 342 9.21 1.57 -15.42
C ARG A 342 10.54 0.86 -15.17
N PHE A 343 10.57 -0.09 -14.24
CA PHE A 343 11.72 -0.96 -14.02
C PHE A 343 12.07 -1.71 -15.31
N GLY A 344 13.33 -1.61 -15.77
CA GLY A 344 13.74 -2.13 -17.06
C GLY A 344 13.37 -3.59 -17.34
N PRO A 345 13.55 -4.53 -16.39
CA PRO A 345 13.08 -5.91 -16.53
C PRO A 345 11.57 -6.03 -16.75
N ALA A 346 10.74 -5.24 -16.07
CA ALA A 346 9.29 -5.23 -16.25
C ALA A 346 8.91 -4.74 -17.65
N GLU A 347 9.56 -3.69 -18.13
CA GLU A 347 9.36 -3.17 -19.48
C GLU A 347 9.76 -4.19 -20.55
N ARG A 348 10.89 -4.88 -20.36
CA ARG A 348 11.33 -5.94 -21.30
C ARG A 348 10.36 -7.11 -21.32
N TRP A 349 9.88 -7.56 -20.17
CA TRP A 349 8.92 -8.66 -20.08
C TRP A 349 7.61 -8.34 -20.82
N LEU A 350 7.09 -7.11 -20.66
CA LEU A 350 5.85 -6.68 -21.32
C LEU A 350 5.99 -6.55 -22.83
N ARG A 351 7.18 -6.21 -23.34
CA ARG A 351 7.45 -6.17 -24.78
C ARG A 351 7.60 -7.58 -25.39
N HIS A 352 8.05 -8.54 -24.59
CA HIS A 352 8.32 -9.91 -25.02
C HIS A 352 7.78 -10.91 -23.98
N PRO A 353 6.45 -11.08 -23.87
CA PRO A 353 5.85 -11.95 -22.84
C PRO A 353 6.33 -13.41 -22.91
N SER A 354 6.76 -13.87 -24.10
CA SER A 354 7.28 -15.22 -24.33
C SER A 354 8.73 -15.42 -23.85
N ALA A 355 9.43 -14.38 -23.42
CA ALA A 355 10.83 -14.49 -23.00
C ALA A 355 11.02 -15.25 -21.67
N GLY A 356 9.96 -15.51 -20.90
CA GLY A 356 9.99 -16.37 -19.72
C GLY A 356 10.13 -17.85 -20.02
N GLU A 357 9.84 -18.28 -21.27
CA GLU A 357 10.03 -19.66 -21.74
C GLU A 357 11.29 -19.86 -22.60
N LEU A 358 12.11 -18.80 -22.75
CA LEU A 358 13.37 -18.88 -23.48
C LEU A 358 14.48 -19.39 -22.57
N GLU A 359 14.79 -20.68 -22.63
CA GLU A 359 16.06 -21.19 -22.11
C GLU A 359 17.22 -20.51 -22.84
N LEU A 360 17.95 -19.64 -22.15
CA LEU A 360 19.22 -19.11 -22.62
C LEU A 360 20.26 -20.23 -22.68
N SER A 361 20.40 -20.84 -23.84
CA SER A 361 21.56 -21.70 -24.13
C SER A 361 22.84 -20.87 -24.07
N PRO A 362 23.98 -21.40 -23.57
CA PRO A 362 25.25 -20.68 -23.48
C PRO A 362 25.83 -20.18 -24.79
N ALA A 363 25.27 -20.59 -25.90
CA ALA A 363 25.74 -20.29 -27.26
C ALA A 363 24.89 -19.24 -28.01
N GLY A 364 24.01 -18.51 -27.35
CA GLY A 364 23.25 -17.41 -27.97
C GLY A 364 22.13 -17.87 -28.95
N ALA A 365 21.90 -19.17 -29.14
CA ALA A 365 20.80 -19.70 -29.92
C ALA A 365 19.54 -19.84 -29.06
N VAL A 366 18.46 -19.15 -29.47
CA VAL A 366 17.16 -19.22 -28.84
C VAL A 366 16.45 -20.49 -29.30
N LYS A 367 16.41 -21.54 -28.45
CA LYS A 367 15.56 -22.71 -28.70
C LYS A 367 14.20 -22.48 -28.02
N LEU A 368 13.13 -22.49 -28.81
CA LEU A 368 11.76 -22.51 -28.28
C LEU A 368 11.46 -23.91 -27.70
N SER A 369 10.85 -23.95 -26.53
CA SER A 369 10.27 -25.20 -26.01
C SER A 369 9.06 -25.61 -26.85
N PRO A 370 8.67 -26.90 -26.90
CA PRO A 370 7.45 -27.34 -27.60
C PRO A 370 6.19 -26.61 -27.11
N ALA A 371 6.13 -26.22 -25.82
CA ALA A 371 5.05 -25.44 -25.26
C ALA A 371 5.09 -23.97 -25.75
N GLY A 372 6.27 -23.38 -25.90
CA GLY A 372 6.46 -22.04 -26.45
C GLY A 372 6.08 -21.98 -27.93
N GLU A 373 6.42 -23.01 -28.75
CA GLU A 373 5.99 -23.13 -30.13
C GLU A 373 4.45 -23.22 -30.26
N ALA A 374 3.80 -23.99 -29.38
CA ALA A 374 2.35 -24.14 -29.35
C ALA A 374 1.65 -22.83 -28.93
N ALA A 375 2.21 -22.12 -27.95
CA ALA A 375 1.69 -20.83 -27.47
C ALA A 375 1.79 -19.75 -28.59
N ILE A 376 2.91 -19.65 -29.26
CA ILE A 376 3.12 -18.70 -30.37
C ILE A 376 2.21 -19.05 -31.56
N SER A 377 2.05 -20.33 -31.89
CA SER A 377 1.12 -20.78 -32.95
C SER A 377 -0.33 -20.44 -32.58
N GLY A 378 -0.74 -20.70 -31.33
CA GLY A 378 -2.07 -20.35 -30.85
C GLY A 378 -2.35 -18.85 -30.86
N ALA A 379 -1.37 -18.02 -30.47
CA ALA A 379 -1.46 -16.57 -30.53
C ALA A 379 -1.61 -16.05 -31.98
N MET A 380 -0.88 -16.63 -32.91
CA MET A 380 -1.02 -16.29 -34.36
C MET A 380 -2.40 -16.67 -34.89
N ASP A 381 -2.91 -17.86 -34.56
CA ASP A 381 -4.25 -18.30 -34.97
C ASP A 381 -5.34 -17.38 -34.36
N GLN A 382 -5.19 -16.97 -33.13
CA GLN A 382 -6.11 -16.03 -32.46
C GLN A 382 -6.06 -14.65 -33.13
N PHE A 383 -4.87 -14.13 -33.40
CA PHE A 383 -4.68 -12.87 -34.13
C PHE A 383 -5.34 -12.90 -35.51
N LEU A 384 -5.17 -13.98 -36.27
CA LEU A 384 -5.77 -14.14 -37.59
C LEU A 384 -7.30 -14.30 -37.56
N LYS A 385 -7.86 -14.89 -36.47
CA LYS A 385 -9.32 -14.95 -36.23
C LYS A 385 -9.90 -13.59 -35.88
N GLN A 386 -9.19 -12.79 -35.12
CA GLN A 386 -9.63 -11.45 -34.72
C GLN A 386 -9.52 -10.42 -35.85
N ASN A 387 -8.69 -10.69 -36.89
CA ASN A 387 -8.46 -9.80 -38.02
C ASN A 387 -8.77 -10.50 -39.37
N PRO A 388 -10.04 -10.78 -39.66
CA PRO A 388 -10.41 -11.56 -40.86
C PRO A 388 -10.10 -10.84 -42.19
N ASN A 389 -9.98 -9.51 -42.15
CA ASN A 389 -9.77 -8.66 -43.34
C ASN A 389 -8.32 -8.23 -43.54
N LEU A 390 -7.36 -8.89 -42.92
CA LEU A 390 -5.94 -8.58 -43.09
C LEU A 390 -5.50 -8.84 -44.55
N PRO A 391 -4.91 -7.84 -45.25
CA PRO A 391 -4.33 -8.04 -46.57
C PRO A 391 -3.15 -9.03 -46.47
N ASN A 392 -3.10 -9.98 -47.40
CA ASN A 392 -2.05 -11.02 -47.49
C ASN A 392 -1.99 -12.01 -46.29
N ARG A 393 -3.15 -12.38 -45.73
CA ARG A 393 -3.27 -13.32 -44.61
C ARG A 393 -2.53 -14.65 -44.83
N GLU A 394 -2.62 -15.23 -46.04
CA GLU A 394 -1.94 -16.48 -46.38
C GLU A 394 -0.42 -16.30 -46.46
N GLY A 395 0.05 -15.14 -46.95
CA GLY A 395 1.47 -14.80 -46.96
C GLY A 395 2.07 -14.71 -45.59
N LEU A 396 1.39 -14.00 -44.66
CA LEU A 396 1.78 -13.90 -43.28
C LEU A 396 1.87 -15.26 -42.57
N LEU A 397 0.91 -16.16 -42.84
CA LEU A 397 0.92 -17.51 -42.27
C LEU A 397 2.08 -18.34 -42.80
N LYS A 398 2.37 -18.25 -44.14
CA LYS A 398 3.49 -18.96 -44.78
C LYS A 398 4.85 -18.44 -44.27
N ASP A 399 5.00 -17.14 -44.12
CA ASP A 399 6.24 -16.52 -43.62
C ASP A 399 6.47 -16.89 -42.16
N PHE A 400 5.42 -16.89 -41.35
CA PHE A 400 5.46 -17.34 -39.95
C PHE A 400 5.86 -18.81 -39.83
N GLN A 401 5.24 -19.71 -40.62
CA GLN A 401 5.59 -21.14 -40.66
C GLN A 401 7.02 -21.37 -41.14
N ARG A 402 7.50 -20.57 -42.11
CA ARG A 402 8.88 -20.61 -42.59
C ARG A 402 9.85 -20.18 -41.49
N LEU A 403 9.51 -19.15 -40.70
CA LEU A 403 10.30 -18.66 -39.58
C LEU A 403 10.41 -19.68 -38.45
N LEU A 404 9.33 -20.40 -38.14
CA LEU A 404 9.35 -21.50 -37.16
C LEU A 404 10.17 -22.70 -37.66
N LYS A 405 10.14 -23.00 -38.97
CA LYS A 405 10.91 -24.11 -39.58
C LYS A 405 12.39 -23.79 -39.75
N SER A 406 12.76 -22.55 -40.08
CA SER A 406 14.16 -22.15 -40.19
C SER A 406 14.93 -22.22 -38.86
N LYS A 407 14.24 -22.04 -37.78
CA LYS A 407 14.80 -22.18 -36.41
C LYS A 407 14.90 -23.62 -35.91
N LYS A 408 14.31 -24.60 -36.61
CA LYS A 408 14.47 -26.04 -36.34
C LYS A 408 15.67 -26.67 -37.06
N ALA A 409 16.28 -25.96 -38.02
CA ALA A 409 17.35 -26.47 -38.84
C ALA A 409 18.77 -25.98 -38.44
N GLU A 410 18.87 -25.12 -37.44
CA GLU A 410 20.09 -24.72 -36.72
C GLU A 410 20.13 -25.32 -35.30
#